data_d8216e84c75ac589c4d4dc726cffec76
#
_entry.id   d8216e84c75ac589c4d4dc726cffec76
#
_cell.length_a   1.000
_cell.length_b   1.000
_cell.length_c   1.000
_cell.angle_alpha   90.00
_cell.angle_beta   90.00
_cell.angle_gamma   90.00
#
_symmetry.space_group_name_H-M   'P 1'
#
loop_
_entity.id
_entity.type
_entity.pdbx_description
1 polymer ?
#
loop_
_entity_poly.entity_id
_entity_poly.type
_entity_poly.pdbx_seq_one_letter_code
_entity_poly.pdbx_strand_id
1 'polypeptide(L)'
;MLAGDCLGLPASRILRFRQQRTRVSRCAAWWPGQFHTIVKVAAYYLAKLNHRERGENLMRFPLAWLACAIVLTACGTPGTAPDTGPSVQLGPRPFFLVEEMADGPLKTKLQSCSNGPFSKTGFSIGHRGAPLMFPEHTKESYEAAARMGAGVVECDVTFTKDKELVCRHAQNDLHTTTNILATPLAAKCTRPFTPFDPVKRTPAAAECRTSDITLAEFKTLRGKMDAFNPMASTVTEFMAGTANWRTDLYSGPTSGTLMTHRESIELFKRLGVKMTPELKAASVAMPFDGLSQQAYAQKMIDEYKAAGVPASHVYAQSFDRNDILYWIGNEPTFGAQAVFLDSANSVTELPDLEKLLAYHKEGIRIVAPPIYALLDTRDGKLVASAYARNATKAGLGIIAWSLERSGLVATGRGGWYYQSVNSAMQREGDTMLALDVLAKEVGILGIFSDWPATVTYYANCMGLK
;
A
#
# COMPACT_ATOMS: atom_id res chain seq x y z
N MET A 1 0.45 51.08 -26.23
CA MET A 1 1.71 51.79 -26.61
C MET A 1 2.80 50.77 -26.71
N LEU A 2 3.30 50.56 -27.94
CA LEU A 2 4.60 50.10 -28.41
C LEU A 2 4.98 48.66 -28.04
N ALA A 3 4.86 47.63 -28.86
CA ALA A 3 5.35 47.40 -30.25
C ALA A 3 6.88 47.38 -30.35
N GLY A 4 7.42 46.27 -30.79
CA GLY A 4 8.83 46.13 -31.18
C GLY A 4 9.15 44.75 -31.71
N ASP A 5 8.85 44.53 -32.96
CA ASP A 5 9.27 43.44 -33.85
C ASP A 5 10.79 43.36 -34.06
N CYS A 6 11.26 42.17 -34.48
CA CYS A 6 12.19 41.92 -35.60
C CYS A 6 12.51 40.43 -35.65
N LEU A 7 12.03 39.68 -36.63
CA LEU A 7 12.53 39.40 -37.98
C LEU A 7 14.00 38.93 -37.95
N GLY A 8 14.45 37.82 -38.53
CA GLY A 8 13.98 36.90 -39.54
C GLY A 8 15.16 36.11 -40.11
N LEU A 9 14.97 34.85 -40.39
CA LEU A 9 15.43 33.99 -41.51
C LEU A 9 16.96 33.83 -41.83
N PRO A 10 17.41 32.75 -42.57
CA PRO A 10 16.71 31.64 -43.18
C PRO A 10 17.37 30.22 -43.03
N ALA A 11 16.63 29.24 -43.47
CA ALA A 11 16.96 27.82 -43.63
C ALA A 11 18.04 27.57 -44.69
N SER A 12 18.77 26.48 -44.51
CA SER A 12 19.02 25.42 -45.50
C SER A 12 20.36 24.69 -45.28
N ARG A 13 20.34 23.46 -44.99
CA ARG A 13 20.94 22.36 -45.77
C ARG A 13 20.76 21.02 -45.04
N ILE A 14 19.95 20.20 -45.65
CA ILE A 14 19.78 18.77 -45.39
C ILE A 14 21.06 18.07 -45.83
N LEU A 15 21.67 17.28 -44.94
CA LEU A 15 22.59 16.21 -45.30
C LEU A 15 22.14 14.94 -44.59
N ARG A 16 21.61 14.01 -45.40
CA ARG A 16 21.26 12.64 -44.98
C ARG A 16 22.55 11.85 -44.75
N PHE A 17 22.72 11.35 -43.56
CA PHE A 17 23.59 10.21 -43.31
C PHE A 17 22.74 8.99 -42.83
N ARG A 18 22.86 7.89 -43.60
CA ARG A 18 22.27 6.59 -43.27
C ARG A 18 22.90 6.03 -42.00
N GLN A 19 22.05 5.68 -41.07
CA GLN A 19 22.43 4.93 -39.88
C GLN A 19 22.77 3.48 -40.25
N GLN A 20 24.00 3.06 -39.95
CA GLN A 20 24.29 1.66 -39.58
C GLN A 20 24.39 1.62 -38.09
N ARG A 21 23.41 0.97 -37.48
CA ARG A 21 23.38 0.66 -36.02
C ARG A 21 24.30 -0.51 -35.75
N THR A 22 25.46 -0.28 -35.16
CA THR A 22 26.25 -1.29 -34.48
C THR A 22 25.89 -1.29 -32.99
N ARG A 23 25.70 -2.50 -32.46
CA ARG A 23 25.30 -2.79 -31.07
C ARG A 23 26.41 -2.45 -30.07
N VAL A 24 26.62 -1.20 -29.70
CA VAL A 24 27.59 -0.79 -28.67
C VAL A 24 26.97 0.14 -27.60
N SER A 25 25.66 0.34 -27.59
CA SER A 25 25.03 1.39 -26.77
C SER A 25 24.34 0.91 -25.48
N ARG A 26 24.82 -0.16 -24.81
CA ARG A 26 24.22 -0.57 -23.51
C ARG A 26 25.17 -0.62 -22.30
N CYS A 27 26.45 -0.21 -22.44
CA CYS A 27 27.38 -0.17 -21.30
C CYS A 27 27.75 1.24 -20.80
N ALA A 28 27.16 2.30 -21.33
CA ALA A 28 27.57 3.68 -21.04
C ALA A 28 26.69 4.44 -20.01
N ALA A 29 25.79 3.77 -19.28
CA ALA A 29 24.81 4.44 -18.42
C ALA A 29 25.18 4.49 -16.91
N TRP A 30 26.35 4.00 -16.51
CA TRP A 30 26.68 3.90 -15.06
C TRP A 30 28.09 4.37 -14.71
N TRP A 31 28.43 5.60 -14.86
CA TRP A 31 29.54 6.39 -14.29
C TRP A 31 30.25 7.32 -15.32
N PRO A 32 29.82 8.55 -15.50
CA PRO A 32 30.43 9.47 -16.49
C PRO A 32 31.83 9.96 -16.15
N GLY A 33 32.29 9.85 -14.88
CA GLY A 33 33.55 10.45 -14.46
C GLY A 33 34.83 9.62 -14.68
N GLN A 34 34.76 8.30 -14.63
CA GLN A 34 35.96 7.45 -14.71
C GLN A 34 36.30 6.98 -16.15
N PHE A 35 35.29 6.88 -17.01
CA PHE A 35 35.52 6.48 -18.40
C PHE A 35 36.32 7.50 -19.21
N HIS A 36 36.14 8.79 -18.91
CA HIS A 36 36.87 9.87 -19.56
C HIS A 36 38.36 9.87 -19.23
N THR A 37 38.76 9.43 -18.05
CA THR A 37 40.16 9.36 -17.61
C THR A 37 40.86 8.18 -18.23
N ILE A 38 40.24 7.01 -18.32
CA ILE A 38 40.85 5.79 -18.91
C ILE A 38 41.07 5.98 -20.42
N VAL A 39 40.11 6.57 -21.13
CA VAL A 39 40.24 6.83 -22.57
C VAL A 39 41.34 7.87 -22.84
N LYS A 40 41.50 8.90 -22.02
CA LYS A 40 42.57 9.89 -22.15
C LYS A 40 43.97 9.31 -21.86
N VAL A 41 44.07 8.43 -20.88
CA VAL A 41 45.33 7.74 -20.56
C VAL A 41 45.74 6.76 -21.67
N ALA A 42 44.81 5.97 -22.19
CA ALA A 42 45.05 5.10 -23.34
C ALA A 42 45.46 5.87 -24.61
N ALA A 43 44.78 6.99 -24.91
CA ALA A 43 45.13 7.84 -26.04
C ALA A 43 46.48 8.52 -25.90
N TYR A 44 46.88 8.91 -24.67
CA TYR A 44 48.19 9.48 -24.37
C TYR A 44 49.33 8.45 -24.55
N TYR A 45 49.14 7.22 -24.14
CA TYR A 45 50.15 6.14 -24.34
C TYR A 45 50.23 5.71 -25.80
N LEU A 46 49.14 5.66 -26.57
CA LEU A 46 49.14 5.37 -28.01
C LEU A 46 49.80 6.48 -28.83
N ALA A 47 49.60 7.74 -28.45
CA ALA A 47 50.31 8.86 -29.09
C ALA A 47 51.82 8.88 -28.83
N LYS A 48 52.27 8.45 -27.61
CA LYS A 48 53.71 8.33 -27.30
C LYS A 48 54.38 7.17 -28.00
N LEU A 49 53.69 6.08 -28.29
CA LEU A 49 54.21 4.95 -29.06
C LEU A 49 54.41 5.29 -30.53
N ASN A 50 53.56 6.12 -31.13
CA ASN A 50 53.66 6.55 -32.51
C ASN A 50 54.80 7.59 -32.76
N HIS A 51 55.33 8.23 -31.71
CA HIS A 51 56.43 9.21 -31.86
C HIS A 51 57.84 8.58 -31.69
N ARG A 52 57.94 7.27 -31.42
CA ARG A 52 59.25 6.61 -31.14
C ARG A 52 59.73 5.69 -32.26
N GLU A 53 59.01 5.58 -33.37
CA GLU A 53 59.38 4.74 -34.50
C GLU A 53 59.80 5.54 -35.74
N ARG A 54 60.96 6.20 -35.61
CA ARG A 54 61.85 6.44 -36.77
C ARG A 54 63.23 5.92 -36.43
N GLY A 55 63.48 4.64 -36.74
CA GLY A 55 64.76 4.03 -36.63
C GLY A 55 64.72 2.59 -36.14
N GLU A 56 65.01 1.68 -37.05
CA GLU A 56 65.36 0.28 -36.89
C GLU A 56 64.28 -0.79 -36.93
N ASN A 57 64.36 -1.55 -37.98
CA ASN A 57 63.73 -2.85 -38.18
C ASN A 57 64.18 -3.82 -37.13
N LEU A 58 63.24 -4.45 -36.39
CA LEU A 58 63.24 -5.90 -36.12
C LEU A 58 61.99 -6.29 -35.28
N MET A 59 61.32 -7.34 -35.72
CA MET A 59 60.32 -8.14 -35.01
C MET A 59 59.00 -7.45 -34.52
N ARG A 60 58.07 -7.36 -35.43
CA ARG A 60 56.67 -7.23 -35.10
C ARG A 60 56.02 -8.59 -34.82
N PHE A 61 55.59 -8.81 -33.61
CA PHE A 61 54.54 -9.70 -33.08
C PHE A 61 54.82 -9.99 -31.60
N PRO A 62 53.95 -10.07 -30.64
CA PRO A 62 52.50 -9.89 -30.58
C PRO A 62 52.01 -9.12 -29.34
N LEU A 63 52.34 -7.85 -29.12
CA LEU A 63 51.83 -7.08 -27.94
C LEU A 63 50.42 -6.51 -28.12
N ALA A 64 49.94 -6.37 -29.36
CA ALA A 64 48.62 -5.89 -29.63
C ALA A 64 47.50 -6.89 -29.23
N TRP A 65 47.78 -8.18 -29.22
CA TRP A 65 46.84 -9.23 -28.80
C TRP A 65 46.73 -9.38 -27.29
N LEU A 66 47.78 -9.06 -26.54
CA LEU A 66 47.76 -9.08 -25.07
C LEU A 66 46.94 -7.92 -24.51
N ALA A 67 46.96 -6.74 -25.13
CA ALA A 67 46.15 -5.61 -24.70
C ALA A 67 44.62 -5.81 -24.94
N CYS A 68 44.25 -6.50 -26.01
CA CYS A 68 42.83 -6.85 -26.25
C CYS A 68 42.34 -8.00 -25.35
N ALA A 69 43.23 -8.95 -24.99
CA ALA A 69 42.85 -10.05 -24.10
C ALA A 69 42.63 -9.59 -22.65
N ILE A 70 43.34 -8.55 -22.18
CA ILE A 70 43.20 -8.01 -20.81
C ILE A 70 41.88 -7.16 -20.73
N VAL A 71 41.42 -6.54 -21.81
CA VAL A 71 40.15 -5.82 -21.81
C VAL A 71 38.94 -6.75 -21.89
N LEU A 72 39.09 -7.97 -22.47
CA LEU A 72 38.02 -8.95 -22.59
C LEU A 72 37.85 -9.82 -21.32
N THR A 73 38.85 -9.94 -20.47
CA THR A 73 38.72 -10.63 -19.18
C THR A 73 38.20 -9.72 -18.05
N ALA A 74 38.09 -8.39 -18.26
CA ALA A 74 37.47 -7.47 -17.32
C ALA A 74 35.93 -7.34 -17.52
N CYS A 75 35.36 -7.94 -18.59
CA CYS A 75 33.94 -8.26 -18.65
C CYS A 75 33.74 -9.60 -17.91
N GLY A 76 33.91 -9.59 -16.58
CA GLY A 76 33.47 -10.66 -15.71
C GLY A 76 32.03 -10.98 -16.05
N THR A 77 31.68 -12.27 -16.15
CA THR A 77 30.29 -12.73 -16.09
C THR A 77 29.51 -11.79 -15.17
N PRO A 78 28.31 -11.31 -15.55
CA PRO A 78 27.48 -10.62 -14.60
C PRO A 78 27.29 -11.60 -13.44
N GLY A 79 28.08 -11.40 -12.37
CA GLY A 79 27.77 -11.98 -11.09
C GLY A 79 26.32 -11.58 -10.89
N THR A 80 25.42 -12.53 -10.77
CA THR A 80 24.08 -12.29 -10.28
C THR A 80 24.29 -11.41 -9.05
N ALA A 81 23.97 -10.10 -9.19
CA ALA A 81 23.85 -9.27 -8.01
C ALA A 81 22.99 -10.08 -7.05
N PRO A 82 23.36 -10.23 -5.77
CA PRO A 82 22.50 -10.93 -4.85
C PRO A 82 21.14 -10.31 -5.05
N ASP A 83 20.12 -11.15 -5.29
CA ASP A 83 18.74 -10.74 -5.37
C ASP A 83 18.40 -10.13 -4.00
N THR A 84 18.81 -8.89 -3.82
CA THR A 84 18.34 -8.06 -2.74
C THR A 84 16.91 -7.78 -3.14
N GLY A 85 16.00 -8.61 -2.68
CA GLY A 85 14.58 -8.39 -2.79
C GLY A 85 14.30 -6.91 -2.48
N PRO A 86 13.22 -6.31 -2.99
CA PRO A 86 13.05 -4.86 -2.99
C PRO A 86 13.36 -4.30 -1.62
N SER A 87 14.41 -3.50 -1.53
CA SER A 87 14.88 -2.91 -0.26
C SER A 87 13.73 -2.14 0.38
N VAL A 88 13.47 -2.38 1.66
CA VAL A 88 12.45 -1.65 2.41
C VAL A 88 12.83 -0.17 2.46
N GLN A 89 11.89 0.70 2.11
CA GLN A 89 12.06 2.14 2.07
C GLN A 89 11.00 2.79 2.96
N LEU A 90 11.41 3.25 4.13
CA LEU A 90 10.48 3.78 5.13
C LEU A 90 10.07 5.23 4.88
N GLY A 91 10.90 6.00 4.17
CA GLY A 91 10.70 7.45 4.04
C GLY A 91 10.82 8.19 5.39
N PRO A 92 10.54 9.49 5.43
CA PRO A 92 10.81 10.34 6.62
C PRO A 92 9.80 10.17 7.77
N ARG A 93 8.57 9.70 7.51
CA ARG A 93 7.48 9.74 8.50
C ARG A 93 7.79 9.01 9.82
N PRO A 94 8.31 7.77 9.85
CA PRO A 94 8.58 7.09 11.13
C PRO A 94 9.57 7.87 12.00
N PHE A 95 10.60 8.45 11.39
CA PHE A 95 11.61 9.23 12.09
C PHE A 95 11.01 10.51 12.69
N PHE A 96 10.18 11.22 11.93
CA PHE A 96 9.43 12.38 12.43
C PHE A 96 8.56 11.99 13.63
N LEU A 97 7.80 10.88 13.56
CA LEU A 97 6.97 10.43 14.68
C LEU A 97 7.79 10.13 15.93
N VAL A 98 8.98 9.55 15.78
CA VAL A 98 9.89 9.30 16.92
C VAL A 98 10.41 10.60 17.52
N GLU A 99 10.78 11.59 16.70
CA GLU A 99 11.25 12.89 17.21
C GLU A 99 10.14 13.64 17.96
N GLU A 100 8.89 13.51 17.53
CA GLU A 100 7.72 14.12 18.18
C GLU A 100 7.25 13.39 19.46
N MET A 101 7.86 12.27 19.84
CA MET A 101 7.58 11.60 21.11
C MET A 101 8.03 12.44 22.31
N ALA A 102 7.37 12.25 23.44
CA ALA A 102 7.92 12.68 24.73
C ALA A 102 9.22 11.93 25.01
N ASP A 103 10.17 12.61 25.66
CA ASP A 103 11.45 12.00 26.06
C ASP A 103 11.21 10.84 27.02
N GLY A 104 11.95 9.75 26.81
CA GLY A 104 11.81 8.55 27.60
C GLY A 104 12.49 7.32 26.98
N PRO A 105 12.45 6.18 27.68
CA PRO A 105 13.14 4.96 27.23
C PRO A 105 12.70 4.47 25.86
N LEU A 106 11.40 4.58 25.53
CA LEU A 106 10.88 4.14 24.25
C LEU A 106 11.42 5.01 23.12
N LYS A 107 11.40 6.35 23.25
CA LYS A 107 11.98 7.26 22.26
C LYS A 107 13.45 6.94 22.02
N THR A 108 14.25 6.84 23.10
CA THR A 108 15.67 6.49 23.02
C THR A 108 15.89 5.16 22.30
N LYS A 109 15.08 4.13 22.62
CA LYS A 109 15.14 2.83 21.94
C LYS A 109 14.85 2.97 20.46
N LEU A 110 13.77 3.66 20.07
CA LEU A 110 13.41 3.86 18.67
C LEU A 110 14.47 4.65 17.91
N GLN A 111 15.02 5.72 18.49
CA GLN A 111 16.11 6.49 17.88
C GLN A 111 17.35 5.63 17.62
N SER A 112 17.66 4.68 18.51
CA SER A 112 18.82 3.78 18.33
C SER A 112 18.71 2.84 17.12
N CYS A 113 17.51 2.69 16.54
CA CYS A 113 17.23 1.85 15.39
C CYS A 113 17.23 2.60 14.04
N SER A 114 17.50 3.91 14.06
CA SER A 114 17.34 4.79 12.89
C SER A 114 18.11 4.37 11.63
N ASN A 115 19.20 3.64 11.79
CA ASN A 115 20.06 3.21 10.69
C ASN A 115 19.69 1.83 10.12
N GLY A 116 18.64 1.16 10.63
CA GLY A 116 18.26 -0.18 10.19
C GLY A 116 19.26 -1.27 10.56
N PRO A 117 19.34 -2.36 9.80
CA PRO A 117 18.60 -2.63 8.56
C PRO A 117 17.11 -2.87 8.79
N PHE A 118 16.30 -2.58 7.75
CA PHE A 118 14.85 -2.80 7.78
C PHE A 118 14.43 -3.89 6.80
N SER A 119 13.54 -4.76 7.25
CA SER A 119 12.99 -5.86 6.47
C SER A 119 11.46 -5.87 6.54
N LYS A 120 10.82 -6.58 5.61
CA LYS A 120 9.39 -6.86 5.68
C LYS A 120 9.06 -7.63 6.95
N THR A 121 7.91 -7.33 7.54
CA THR A 121 7.42 -8.00 8.75
C THR A 121 5.92 -8.27 8.64
N GLY A 122 5.49 -9.48 9.04
CA GLY A 122 4.07 -9.85 9.11
C GLY A 122 3.27 -9.03 10.12
N PHE A 123 3.95 -8.39 11.06
CA PHE A 123 3.32 -7.49 12.03
C PHE A 123 2.78 -6.20 11.38
N SER A 124 3.36 -5.77 10.24
CA SER A 124 2.94 -4.60 9.47
C SER A 124 1.98 -5.01 8.36
N ILE A 125 0.74 -4.55 8.44
CA ILE A 125 -0.34 -4.84 7.50
C ILE A 125 -0.70 -3.56 6.74
N GLY A 126 -0.57 -3.58 5.41
CA GLY A 126 -0.96 -2.47 4.56
C GLY A 126 -2.48 -2.41 4.41
N HIS A 127 -3.14 -1.51 5.14
CA HIS A 127 -4.58 -1.26 5.11
C HIS A 127 -4.97 -0.66 3.77
N ARG A 128 -5.65 -1.40 2.90
CA ARG A 128 -5.98 -0.99 1.52
C ARG A 128 -4.75 -0.59 0.69
N GLY A 129 -3.55 -1.07 1.08
CA GLY A 129 -2.25 -0.65 0.60
C GLY A 129 -1.60 0.41 1.48
N ALA A 130 -1.41 1.63 0.95
CA ALA A 130 -0.84 2.79 1.64
C ALA A 130 -1.68 4.07 1.41
N PRO A 131 -2.96 4.11 1.84
CA PRO A 131 -3.93 5.11 1.42
C PRO A 131 -3.75 6.48 2.08
N LEU A 132 -2.76 6.67 2.95
CA LEU A 132 -2.41 8.00 3.44
C LEU A 132 -2.04 8.94 2.28
N MET A 133 -1.34 8.43 1.26
CA MET A 133 -0.84 9.20 0.13
C MET A 133 -1.06 8.55 -1.25
N PHE A 134 -1.78 7.43 -1.33
CA PHE A 134 -2.10 6.74 -2.58
C PHE A 134 -3.60 6.43 -2.63
N PRO A 135 -4.25 6.47 -3.80
CA PRO A 135 -5.61 5.99 -3.91
C PRO A 135 -5.74 4.54 -3.41
N GLU A 136 -6.68 4.30 -2.49
CA GLU A 136 -6.86 3.00 -1.86
C GLU A 136 -7.20 1.90 -2.88
N HIS A 137 -6.76 0.66 -2.59
CA HIS A 137 -7.01 -0.52 -3.42
C HIS A 137 -6.57 -0.37 -4.89
N THR A 138 -5.48 0.37 -5.10
CA THR A 138 -4.84 0.50 -6.41
C THR A 138 -3.51 -0.26 -6.43
N LYS A 139 -3.07 -0.64 -7.62
CA LYS A 139 -1.76 -1.29 -7.83
C LYS A 139 -0.65 -0.51 -7.12
N GLU A 140 -0.64 0.79 -7.30
CA GLU A 140 0.38 1.71 -6.79
C GLU A 140 0.38 1.77 -5.26
N SER A 141 -0.81 1.79 -4.65
CA SER A 141 -0.97 1.73 -3.19
C SER A 141 -0.41 0.43 -2.61
N TYR A 142 -0.66 -0.69 -3.27
CA TYR A 142 -0.15 -2.00 -2.88
C TYR A 142 1.37 -2.12 -3.02
N GLU A 143 1.92 -1.64 -4.15
CA GLU A 143 3.37 -1.59 -4.38
C GLU A 143 4.08 -0.70 -3.35
N ALA A 144 3.48 0.44 -3.01
CA ALA A 144 3.99 1.34 -1.97
C ALA A 144 4.01 0.65 -0.59
N ALA A 145 2.91 -0.02 -0.19
CA ALA A 145 2.84 -0.73 1.08
C ALA A 145 3.93 -1.81 1.21
N ALA A 146 4.09 -2.64 0.18
CA ALA A 146 5.12 -3.68 0.17
C ALA A 146 6.53 -3.09 0.19
N ARG A 147 6.77 -1.96 -0.49
CA ARG A 147 8.04 -1.23 -0.48
C ARG A 147 8.34 -0.63 0.90
N MET A 148 7.32 -0.21 1.63
CA MET A 148 7.43 0.25 3.01
C MET A 148 7.57 -0.89 4.04
N GLY A 149 7.64 -2.13 3.60
CA GLY A 149 7.92 -3.27 4.45
C GLY A 149 6.69 -3.95 5.06
N ALA A 150 5.48 -3.66 4.58
CA ALA A 150 4.32 -4.48 4.90
C ALA A 150 4.56 -5.94 4.50
N GLY A 151 4.44 -6.86 5.45
CA GLY A 151 4.52 -8.30 5.19
C GLY A 151 3.16 -8.91 4.85
N VAL A 152 2.07 -8.18 5.10
CA VAL A 152 0.70 -8.52 4.74
C VAL A 152 0.07 -7.32 4.05
N VAL A 153 -0.73 -7.53 2.99
CA VAL A 153 -1.45 -6.45 2.29
C VAL A 153 -2.92 -6.84 2.11
N GLU A 154 -3.79 -5.87 2.29
CA GLU A 154 -5.23 -6.04 2.22
C GLU A 154 -5.80 -5.73 0.84
N CYS A 155 -6.77 -6.55 0.40
CA CYS A 155 -7.72 -6.24 -0.66
C CYS A 155 -9.14 -6.45 -0.11
N ASP A 156 -9.90 -5.40 0.04
CA ASP A 156 -11.34 -5.47 0.29
C ASP A 156 -12.05 -5.94 -0.97
N VAL A 157 -12.80 -7.01 -0.89
CA VAL A 157 -13.36 -7.72 -2.04
C VAL A 157 -14.84 -7.40 -2.20
N THR A 158 -15.21 -6.89 -3.37
CA THR A 158 -16.60 -6.71 -3.81
C THR A 158 -16.79 -7.37 -5.19
N PHE A 159 -18.01 -7.35 -5.75
CA PHE A 159 -18.26 -7.93 -7.07
C PHE A 159 -18.92 -6.92 -8.02
N THR A 160 -18.63 -7.08 -9.31
CA THR A 160 -19.18 -6.32 -10.42
C THR A 160 -20.56 -6.87 -10.86
N LYS A 161 -21.23 -6.20 -11.80
CA LYS A 161 -22.51 -6.64 -12.38
C LYS A 161 -22.42 -8.06 -12.95
N ASP A 162 -21.30 -8.40 -13.57
CA ASP A 162 -21.02 -9.73 -14.12
C ASP A 162 -20.35 -10.67 -13.10
N LYS A 163 -20.43 -10.31 -11.80
CA LYS A 163 -20.02 -11.12 -10.63
C LYS A 163 -18.52 -11.40 -10.57
N GLU A 164 -17.68 -10.59 -11.23
CA GLU A 164 -16.22 -10.67 -11.10
C GLU A 164 -15.74 -9.92 -9.85
N LEU A 165 -14.77 -10.51 -9.13
CA LEU A 165 -14.28 -9.94 -7.88
C LEU A 165 -13.28 -8.81 -8.13
N VAL A 166 -13.45 -7.70 -7.42
CA VAL A 166 -12.63 -6.48 -7.52
C VAL A 166 -12.25 -5.95 -6.15
N CYS A 167 -11.11 -5.27 -6.05
CA CYS A 167 -10.65 -4.66 -4.81
C CYS A 167 -11.26 -3.27 -4.62
N ARG A 168 -12.28 -3.14 -3.76
CA ARG A 168 -12.90 -1.88 -3.32
C ARG A 168 -13.40 -1.99 -1.89
N HIS A 169 -13.24 -0.91 -1.09
CA HIS A 169 -13.61 -0.91 0.33
C HIS A 169 -15.09 -1.16 0.58
N ALA A 170 -15.96 -0.70 -0.32
CA ALA A 170 -17.37 -1.02 -0.29
C ALA A 170 -17.92 -1.23 -1.71
N GLN A 171 -18.96 -2.03 -1.83
CA GLN A 171 -19.61 -2.22 -3.13
C GLN A 171 -20.16 -0.92 -3.71
N ASN A 172 -20.53 0.03 -2.87
CA ASN A 172 -21.17 1.30 -3.23
C ASN A 172 -20.25 2.53 -3.07
N ASP A 173 -18.92 2.38 -3.25
CA ASP A 173 -17.95 3.45 -3.02
C ASP A 173 -17.36 4.09 -4.29
N LEU A 174 -17.73 3.62 -5.48
CA LEU A 174 -17.08 4.09 -6.72
C LEU A 174 -17.14 5.60 -6.94
N HIS A 175 -18.20 6.27 -6.44
CA HIS A 175 -18.36 7.73 -6.55
C HIS A 175 -17.39 8.52 -5.65
N THR A 176 -16.85 7.89 -4.59
CA THR A 176 -15.93 8.52 -3.64
C THR A 176 -14.48 8.11 -3.85
N THR A 177 -14.22 6.99 -4.53
CA THR A 177 -12.90 6.38 -4.65
C THR A 177 -12.38 6.28 -6.09
N THR A 178 -13.22 6.67 -7.08
CA THR A 178 -12.87 6.63 -8.50
C THR A 178 -13.34 7.89 -9.24
N ASN A 179 -12.96 7.98 -10.51
CA ASN A 179 -13.42 9.05 -11.41
C ASN A 179 -14.77 8.78 -12.09
N ILE A 180 -15.56 7.80 -11.65
CA ILE A 180 -16.79 7.35 -12.33
C ILE A 180 -17.73 8.51 -12.67
N LEU A 181 -17.93 9.47 -11.75
CA LEU A 181 -18.83 10.60 -11.94
C LEU A 181 -18.39 11.54 -13.08
N ALA A 182 -17.11 11.55 -13.42
CA ALA A 182 -16.56 12.33 -14.53
C ALA A 182 -16.49 11.54 -15.86
N THR A 183 -17.15 10.38 -15.93
CA THR A 183 -17.18 9.50 -17.11
C THR A 183 -18.61 9.24 -17.56
N PRO A 184 -18.84 8.74 -18.78
CA PRO A 184 -20.19 8.33 -19.21
C PRO A 184 -20.83 7.26 -18.32
N LEU A 185 -20.05 6.51 -17.55
CA LEU A 185 -20.54 5.49 -16.61
C LEU A 185 -21.33 6.10 -15.44
N ALA A 186 -21.22 7.40 -15.18
CA ALA A 186 -22.05 8.10 -14.19
C ALA A 186 -23.57 7.86 -14.43
N ALA A 187 -23.99 7.67 -15.68
CA ALA A 187 -25.38 7.37 -16.03
C ALA A 187 -25.86 5.98 -15.55
N LYS A 188 -24.95 5.08 -15.16
CA LYS A 188 -25.24 3.74 -14.63
C LYS A 188 -25.33 3.70 -13.11
N CYS A 189 -24.91 4.76 -12.42
CA CYS A 189 -24.91 4.81 -10.97
C CYS A 189 -26.33 4.62 -10.41
N THR A 190 -26.45 3.83 -9.34
CA THR A 190 -27.72 3.60 -8.61
C THR A 190 -28.39 4.91 -8.23
N ARG A 191 -27.62 5.93 -7.84
CA ARG A 191 -28.09 7.30 -7.59
C ARG A 191 -27.17 8.29 -8.30
N PRO A 192 -27.68 9.07 -9.28
CA PRO A 192 -26.92 10.13 -9.93
C PRO A 192 -26.46 11.19 -8.93
N PHE A 193 -25.43 11.96 -9.31
CA PHE A 193 -24.98 13.10 -8.53
C PHE A 193 -26.12 14.12 -8.35
N THR A 194 -26.29 14.55 -7.09
CA THR A 194 -27.15 15.67 -6.71
C THR A 194 -26.34 16.71 -5.97
N PRO A 195 -26.41 18.01 -6.35
CA PRO A 195 -25.64 19.05 -5.68
C PRO A 195 -26.15 19.33 -4.27
N PHE A 196 -25.36 20.04 -3.48
CA PHE A 196 -25.75 20.57 -2.19
C PHE A 196 -26.97 21.52 -2.35
N ASP A 197 -28.00 21.29 -1.55
CA ASP A 197 -29.16 22.20 -1.46
C ASP A 197 -28.99 23.17 -0.29
N PRO A 198 -28.71 24.46 -0.55
CA PRO A 198 -28.44 25.43 0.52
C PRO A 198 -29.72 25.81 1.30
N VAL A 199 -30.90 25.62 0.74
CA VAL A 199 -32.18 25.94 1.41
C VAL A 199 -32.57 24.86 2.41
N LYS A 200 -32.49 23.59 1.98
CA LYS A 200 -32.79 22.44 2.83
C LYS A 200 -31.57 21.95 3.61
N ARG A 201 -30.41 22.49 3.33
CA ARG A 201 -29.13 22.04 3.88
C ARG A 201 -28.86 20.53 3.65
N THR A 202 -29.37 20.02 2.52
CA THR A 202 -29.16 18.60 2.14
C THR A 202 -27.79 18.46 1.49
N PRO A 203 -26.91 17.58 2.00
CA PRO A 203 -25.58 17.36 1.42
C PRO A 203 -25.63 16.90 -0.04
N ALA A 204 -24.63 17.28 -0.80
CA ALA A 204 -24.37 16.69 -2.12
C ALA A 204 -24.21 15.18 -1.99
N ALA A 205 -24.74 14.43 -2.93
CA ALA A 205 -24.77 12.97 -2.85
C ALA A 205 -24.67 12.31 -4.22
N ALA A 206 -24.13 11.10 -4.24
CA ALA A 206 -24.19 10.15 -5.35
C ALA A 206 -24.10 8.74 -4.76
N GLU A 207 -24.43 7.71 -5.53
CA GLU A 207 -24.16 6.32 -5.17
C GLU A 207 -23.90 5.53 -6.45
N CYS A 208 -22.67 5.04 -6.60
CA CYS A 208 -22.25 4.20 -7.71
C CYS A 208 -21.65 2.91 -7.15
N ARG A 209 -22.22 1.80 -7.55
CA ARG A 209 -21.85 0.47 -7.06
C ARG A 209 -20.95 -0.25 -8.04
N THR A 210 -20.10 -1.13 -7.58
CA THR A 210 -19.36 -2.05 -8.45
C THR A 210 -20.34 -2.93 -9.24
N SER A 211 -21.46 -3.33 -8.64
CA SER A 211 -22.54 -4.09 -9.27
C SER A 211 -23.40 -3.31 -10.29
N ASP A 212 -23.23 -2.00 -10.43
CA ASP A 212 -23.87 -1.21 -11.48
C ASP A 212 -23.19 -1.39 -12.84
N ILE A 213 -21.93 -1.81 -12.86
CA ILE A 213 -21.07 -1.89 -14.05
C ILE A 213 -20.40 -3.26 -14.18
N THR A 214 -20.06 -3.64 -15.41
CA THR A 214 -19.30 -4.85 -15.71
C THR A 214 -17.80 -4.69 -15.35
N LEU A 215 -17.05 -5.81 -15.27
CA LEU A 215 -15.61 -5.77 -15.08
C LEU A 215 -14.92 -4.96 -16.18
N ALA A 216 -15.33 -5.13 -17.44
CA ALA A 216 -14.74 -4.39 -18.56
C ALA A 216 -14.89 -2.87 -18.37
N GLU A 217 -16.04 -2.41 -17.90
CA GLU A 217 -16.31 -1.00 -17.58
C GLU A 217 -15.53 -0.53 -16.35
N PHE A 218 -15.49 -1.35 -15.29
CA PHE A 218 -14.70 -1.07 -14.08
C PHE A 218 -13.21 -0.82 -14.43
N LYS A 219 -12.64 -1.61 -15.33
CA LYS A 219 -11.24 -1.47 -15.76
C LYS A 219 -10.96 -0.18 -16.55
N THR A 220 -11.98 0.54 -17.03
CA THR A 220 -11.80 1.86 -17.67
C THR A 220 -11.67 3.00 -16.66
N LEU A 221 -12.08 2.78 -15.41
CA LEU A 221 -12.00 3.76 -14.34
C LEU A 221 -10.58 3.93 -13.81
N ARG A 222 -10.37 5.05 -13.11
CA ARG A 222 -9.15 5.35 -12.37
C ARG A 222 -9.47 5.59 -10.89
N GLY A 223 -8.62 5.06 -10.02
CA GLY A 223 -8.68 5.35 -8.60
C GLY A 223 -8.32 6.81 -8.32
N LYS A 224 -8.98 7.41 -7.35
CA LYS A 224 -8.65 8.71 -6.77
C LYS A 224 -8.53 8.58 -5.26
N MET A 225 -7.89 9.55 -4.60
CA MET A 225 -7.93 9.63 -3.15
C MET A 225 -9.38 9.65 -2.69
N ASP A 226 -9.71 8.82 -1.72
CA ASP A 226 -11.07 8.65 -1.19
C ASP A 226 -11.60 9.94 -0.54
N ALA A 227 -12.88 10.01 -0.38
CA ALA A 227 -13.73 11.07 0.14
C ALA A 227 -14.47 11.90 -0.92
N PHE A 228 -15.40 12.72 -0.46
CA PHE A 228 -16.19 13.63 -1.27
C PHE A 228 -16.48 14.92 -0.50
N ASN A 229 -16.78 16.00 -1.22
CA ASN A 229 -17.19 17.26 -0.61
C ASN A 229 -18.73 17.29 -0.47
N PRO A 230 -19.28 17.24 0.75
CA PRO A 230 -20.74 17.27 0.97
C PRO A 230 -21.38 18.62 0.64
N MET A 231 -20.58 19.68 0.45
CA MET A 231 -21.08 21.03 0.11
C MET A 231 -20.94 21.33 -1.38
N ALA A 232 -20.62 20.35 -2.22
CA ALA A 232 -20.35 20.52 -3.63
C ALA A 232 -21.59 20.92 -4.44
N SER A 233 -21.41 21.87 -5.36
CA SER A 233 -22.40 22.26 -6.35
C SER A 233 -22.18 21.58 -7.71
N THR A 234 -20.97 21.05 -7.94
CA THR A 234 -20.56 20.37 -9.17
C THR A 234 -19.90 19.03 -8.90
N VAL A 235 -19.86 18.15 -9.92
CA VAL A 235 -19.14 16.86 -9.84
C VAL A 235 -17.64 17.07 -9.52
N THR A 236 -17.01 18.06 -10.11
CA THR A 236 -15.59 18.36 -9.88
C THR A 236 -15.33 18.71 -8.41
N GLU A 237 -16.17 19.58 -7.83
CA GLU A 237 -16.09 19.92 -6.41
C GLU A 237 -16.39 18.70 -5.52
N PHE A 238 -17.37 17.87 -5.89
CA PHE A 238 -17.72 16.67 -5.15
C PHE A 238 -16.53 15.69 -5.05
N MET A 239 -15.84 15.48 -6.15
CA MET A 239 -14.69 14.57 -6.21
C MET A 239 -13.45 15.10 -5.46
N ALA A 240 -13.38 16.38 -5.13
CA ALA A 240 -12.25 17.04 -4.48
C ALA A 240 -12.37 17.10 -2.94
N GLY A 241 -13.00 16.10 -2.30
CA GLY A 241 -13.28 16.11 -0.87
C GLY A 241 -12.20 15.53 0.03
N THR A 242 -11.06 15.12 -0.50
CA THR A 242 -9.96 14.53 0.30
C THR A 242 -9.44 15.53 1.34
N ALA A 243 -9.25 15.08 2.57
CA ALA A 243 -8.75 15.92 3.65
C ALA A 243 -7.33 16.45 3.33
N ASN A 244 -7.06 17.69 3.70
CA ASN A 244 -5.81 18.40 3.37
C ASN A 244 -4.54 17.83 4.05
N TRP A 245 -4.68 16.99 5.06
CA TRP A 245 -3.56 16.28 5.69
C TRP A 245 -3.19 14.98 4.95
N ARG A 246 -3.94 14.59 3.92
CA ARG A 246 -3.66 13.47 3.02
C ARG A 246 -3.25 14.01 1.67
N THR A 247 -2.18 13.47 1.12
CA THR A 247 -1.57 13.92 -0.13
C THR A 247 -1.63 12.82 -1.16
N ASP A 248 -1.98 13.16 -2.40
CA ASP A 248 -1.79 12.27 -3.54
C ASP A 248 -0.34 12.44 -4.06
N LEU A 249 0.46 11.39 -3.97
CA LEU A 249 1.83 11.37 -4.51
C LEU A 249 1.88 11.28 -6.03
N TYR A 250 0.75 10.97 -6.67
CA TYR A 250 0.64 11.03 -8.12
C TYR A 250 0.30 12.46 -8.56
N SER A 251 0.64 12.77 -9.78
CA SER A 251 0.36 14.09 -10.36
C SER A 251 -1.11 14.29 -10.73
N GLY A 252 -2.03 13.78 -9.93
CA GLY A 252 -3.44 14.00 -10.18
C GLY A 252 -4.38 13.02 -9.47
N PRO A 253 -5.60 13.45 -9.19
CA PRO A 253 -6.55 12.72 -8.36
C PRO A 253 -7.13 11.45 -9.02
N THR A 254 -6.76 11.14 -10.25
CA THR A 254 -7.37 10.07 -11.06
C THR A 254 -6.34 9.18 -11.74
N SER A 255 -5.22 8.91 -11.10
CA SER A 255 -4.10 8.16 -11.69
C SER A 255 -3.98 6.71 -11.21
N GLY A 256 -4.70 6.31 -10.16
CA GLY A 256 -4.61 4.96 -9.59
C GLY A 256 -5.15 3.86 -10.50
N THR A 257 -4.43 2.75 -10.64
CA THR A 257 -4.83 1.57 -11.42
C THR A 257 -5.70 0.64 -10.57
N LEU A 258 -6.99 0.51 -10.95
CA LEU A 258 -7.92 -0.40 -10.28
C LEU A 258 -7.59 -1.85 -10.57
N MET A 259 -7.76 -2.72 -9.60
CA MET A 259 -7.40 -4.13 -9.67
C MET A 259 -8.61 -5.04 -9.43
N THR A 260 -8.65 -6.16 -10.15
CA THR A 260 -9.43 -7.31 -9.75
C THR A 260 -8.79 -8.00 -8.57
N HIS A 261 -9.56 -8.83 -7.85
CA HIS A 261 -9.02 -9.64 -6.77
C HIS A 261 -7.94 -10.61 -7.29
N ARG A 262 -8.12 -11.25 -8.45
CA ARG A 262 -7.10 -12.10 -9.10
C ARG A 262 -5.81 -11.33 -9.43
N GLU A 263 -5.93 -10.13 -10.00
CA GLU A 263 -4.75 -9.29 -10.29
C GLU A 263 -4.00 -8.92 -9.01
N SER A 264 -4.72 -8.64 -7.92
CA SER A 264 -4.10 -8.33 -6.62
C SER A 264 -3.35 -9.54 -6.06
N ILE A 265 -3.92 -10.75 -6.15
CA ILE A 265 -3.26 -12.00 -5.74
C ILE A 265 -1.92 -12.17 -6.48
N GLU A 266 -1.94 -12.04 -7.82
CA GLU A 266 -0.71 -12.17 -8.61
C GLU A 266 0.31 -11.04 -8.31
N LEU A 267 -0.16 -9.83 -8.02
CA LEU A 267 0.71 -8.74 -7.58
C LEU A 267 1.35 -9.07 -6.22
N PHE A 268 0.58 -9.51 -5.24
CA PHE A 268 1.05 -9.81 -3.89
C PHE A 268 2.05 -10.98 -3.88
N LYS A 269 1.83 -12.00 -4.72
CA LYS A 269 2.82 -13.08 -4.95
C LYS A 269 4.15 -12.52 -5.43
N ARG A 270 4.14 -11.64 -6.45
CA ARG A 270 5.36 -11.01 -6.98
C ARG A 270 6.04 -10.10 -5.96
N LEU A 271 5.27 -9.43 -5.11
CA LEU A 271 5.79 -8.57 -4.04
C LEU A 271 6.30 -9.36 -2.83
N GLY A 272 6.03 -10.68 -2.77
CA GLY A 272 6.43 -11.54 -1.67
C GLY A 272 5.79 -11.13 -0.34
N VAL A 273 4.49 -10.83 -0.36
CA VAL A 273 3.70 -10.48 0.83
C VAL A 273 2.57 -11.49 1.04
N LYS A 274 2.13 -11.66 2.29
CA LYS A 274 0.90 -12.37 2.65
C LYS A 274 -0.31 -11.49 2.35
N MET A 275 -1.51 -12.05 2.44
CA MET A 275 -2.75 -11.47 1.96
C MET A 275 -3.83 -11.51 3.04
N THR A 276 -4.56 -10.41 3.20
CA THR A 276 -5.71 -10.36 4.09
C THR A 276 -6.92 -9.78 3.34
N PRO A 277 -7.64 -10.65 2.58
CA PRO A 277 -8.84 -10.20 1.88
C PRO A 277 -10.01 -10.03 2.84
N GLU A 278 -10.71 -8.89 2.76
CA GLU A 278 -11.98 -8.70 3.45
C GLU A 278 -13.13 -8.96 2.47
N LEU A 279 -14.03 -9.91 2.81
CA LEU A 279 -15.27 -10.08 2.08
C LEU A 279 -16.25 -8.98 2.51
N LYS A 280 -16.45 -8.00 1.66
CA LYS A 280 -17.30 -6.84 1.96
C LYS A 280 -18.78 -7.22 1.89
N ALA A 281 -19.57 -6.66 2.80
CA ALA A 281 -21.01 -6.79 2.72
C ALA A 281 -21.54 -6.26 1.39
N ALA A 282 -22.43 -7.02 0.73
CA ALA A 282 -23.10 -6.57 -0.47
C ALA A 282 -24.04 -5.39 -0.16
N SER A 283 -24.01 -4.35 -0.98
CA SER A 283 -24.98 -3.23 -0.90
C SER A 283 -26.22 -3.46 -1.77
N VAL A 284 -26.37 -4.67 -2.28
CA VAL A 284 -27.55 -5.17 -3.02
C VAL A 284 -28.14 -6.37 -2.29
N ALA A 285 -29.41 -6.67 -2.57
CA ALA A 285 -30.04 -7.87 -2.02
C ALA A 285 -29.32 -9.14 -2.49
N MET A 286 -29.05 -10.05 -1.56
CA MET A 286 -28.51 -11.37 -1.87
C MET A 286 -29.63 -12.44 -1.79
N PRO A 287 -29.67 -13.45 -2.71
CA PRO A 287 -28.75 -13.68 -3.81
C PRO A 287 -28.85 -12.61 -4.93
N PHE A 288 -27.70 -12.13 -5.43
CA PHE A 288 -27.64 -11.19 -6.55
C PHE A 288 -27.49 -11.97 -7.86
N ASP A 289 -28.51 -11.94 -8.69
CA ASP A 289 -28.55 -12.65 -9.99
C ASP A 289 -27.96 -14.08 -9.88
N GLY A 290 -28.48 -14.85 -8.91
CA GLY A 290 -28.06 -16.21 -8.60
C GLY A 290 -26.78 -16.37 -7.77
N LEU A 291 -26.03 -15.32 -7.47
CA LEU A 291 -24.88 -15.35 -6.57
C LEU A 291 -25.35 -15.28 -5.12
N SER A 292 -25.33 -16.40 -4.40
CA SER A 292 -25.62 -16.42 -2.96
C SER A 292 -24.46 -15.87 -2.14
N GLN A 293 -24.69 -15.51 -0.87
CA GLN A 293 -23.64 -15.08 0.06
C GLN A 293 -22.54 -16.14 0.20
N GLN A 294 -22.91 -17.42 0.35
CA GLN A 294 -21.95 -18.52 0.43
C GLN A 294 -21.15 -18.70 -0.87
N ALA A 295 -21.81 -18.55 -2.04
CA ALA A 295 -21.10 -18.63 -3.32
C ALA A 295 -20.13 -17.46 -3.51
N TYR A 296 -20.46 -16.28 -3.00
CA TYR A 296 -19.56 -15.12 -2.99
C TYR A 296 -18.36 -15.36 -2.07
N ALA A 297 -18.60 -15.85 -0.83
CA ALA A 297 -17.54 -16.21 0.10
C ALA A 297 -16.62 -17.32 -0.45
N GLN A 298 -17.20 -18.33 -1.12
CA GLN A 298 -16.45 -19.41 -1.75
C GLN A 298 -15.62 -18.90 -2.93
N LYS A 299 -16.19 -18.06 -3.80
CA LYS A 299 -15.48 -17.51 -4.96
C LYS A 299 -14.19 -16.79 -4.56
N MET A 300 -14.20 -16.06 -3.45
CA MET A 300 -12.99 -15.40 -2.93
C MET A 300 -11.89 -16.42 -2.59
N ILE A 301 -12.22 -17.50 -1.91
CA ILE A 301 -11.26 -18.56 -1.57
C ILE A 301 -10.80 -19.32 -2.82
N ASP A 302 -11.70 -19.59 -3.75
CA ASP A 302 -11.38 -20.32 -4.99
C ASP A 302 -10.36 -19.58 -5.86
N GLU A 303 -10.37 -18.24 -5.86
CA GLU A 303 -9.35 -17.45 -6.58
C GLU A 303 -7.95 -17.62 -5.96
N TYR A 304 -7.81 -17.75 -4.64
CA TYR A 304 -6.55 -18.11 -3.97
C TYR A 304 -6.08 -19.51 -4.32
N LYS A 305 -7.02 -20.49 -4.28
CA LYS A 305 -6.74 -21.89 -4.65
C LYS A 305 -6.27 -22.00 -6.10
N ALA A 306 -6.97 -21.32 -7.02
CA ALA A 306 -6.62 -21.29 -8.44
C ALA A 306 -5.25 -20.64 -8.69
N ALA A 307 -4.86 -19.66 -7.90
CA ALA A 307 -3.55 -19.02 -7.97
C ALA A 307 -2.43 -19.79 -7.27
N GLY A 308 -2.74 -20.95 -6.65
CA GLY A 308 -1.79 -21.78 -5.92
C GLY A 308 -1.22 -21.11 -4.66
N VAL A 309 -1.97 -20.21 -4.03
CA VAL A 309 -1.55 -19.54 -2.80
C VAL A 309 -1.75 -20.47 -1.61
N PRO A 310 -0.72 -20.75 -0.78
CA PRO A 310 -0.88 -21.53 0.43
C PRO A 310 -1.89 -20.86 1.39
N ALA A 311 -2.81 -21.63 1.95
CA ALA A 311 -3.80 -21.11 2.91
C ALA A 311 -3.14 -20.33 4.07
N SER A 312 -1.97 -20.77 4.54
CA SER A 312 -1.18 -20.10 5.60
C SER A 312 -0.69 -18.68 5.22
N HIS A 313 -0.84 -18.28 3.98
CA HIS A 313 -0.53 -16.93 3.50
C HIS A 313 -1.77 -16.03 3.38
N VAL A 314 -2.97 -16.55 3.72
CA VAL A 314 -4.24 -15.84 3.53
C VAL A 314 -5.00 -15.72 4.84
N TYR A 315 -5.23 -14.51 5.31
CA TYR A 315 -6.04 -14.18 6.47
C TYR A 315 -7.39 -13.64 5.98
N ALA A 316 -8.30 -14.53 5.55
CA ALA A 316 -9.62 -14.13 5.08
C ALA A 316 -10.42 -13.49 6.21
N GLN A 317 -11.00 -12.32 5.98
CA GLN A 317 -11.69 -11.56 7.02
C GLN A 317 -13.08 -11.13 6.59
N SER A 318 -13.99 -10.99 7.55
CA SER A 318 -15.34 -10.48 7.36
C SER A 318 -15.91 -9.92 8.66
N PHE A 319 -16.77 -8.90 8.55
CA PHE A 319 -17.66 -8.44 9.63
C PHE A 319 -18.87 -9.35 9.81
N ASP A 320 -19.22 -10.20 8.82
CA ASP A 320 -20.27 -11.18 8.95
C ASP A 320 -19.71 -12.48 9.54
N ARG A 321 -20.13 -12.79 10.78
CA ARG A 321 -19.74 -14.02 11.45
C ARG A 321 -20.11 -15.28 10.65
N ASN A 322 -21.18 -15.23 9.83
CA ASN A 322 -21.58 -16.40 9.04
C ASN A 322 -20.57 -16.71 7.94
N ASP A 323 -19.90 -15.70 7.35
CA ASP A 323 -18.81 -15.91 6.39
C ASP A 323 -17.63 -16.63 7.06
N ILE A 324 -17.26 -16.21 8.27
CA ILE A 324 -16.19 -16.84 9.05
C ILE A 324 -16.53 -18.31 9.36
N LEU A 325 -17.75 -18.58 9.83
CA LEU A 325 -18.21 -19.94 10.13
C LEU A 325 -18.32 -20.79 8.85
N TYR A 326 -18.70 -20.19 7.73
CA TYR A 326 -18.69 -20.85 6.43
C TYR A 326 -17.27 -21.34 6.06
N TRP A 327 -16.26 -20.49 6.16
CA TRP A 327 -14.88 -20.87 5.85
C TRP A 327 -14.35 -21.91 6.85
N ILE A 328 -14.64 -21.79 8.15
CA ILE A 328 -14.25 -22.78 9.16
C ILE A 328 -14.81 -24.15 8.81
N GLY A 329 -16.08 -24.23 8.38
CA GLY A 329 -16.75 -25.49 8.08
C GLY A 329 -16.43 -26.08 6.69
N ASN A 330 -16.32 -25.24 5.67
CA ASN A 330 -16.21 -25.68 4.26
C ASN A 330 -14.79 -25.55 3.69
N GLU A 331 -13.96 -24.66 4.22
CA GLU A 331 -12.58 -24.39 3.80
C GLU A 331 -11.62 -24.41 5.02
N PRO A 332 -11.53 -25.53 5.76
CA PRO A 332 -10.90 -25.54 7.09
C PRO A 332 -9.45 -25.10 7.11
N THR A 333 -8.69 -25.27 6.00
CA THR A 333 -7.31 -24.78 5.90
C THR A 333 -7.21 -23.26 5.83
N PHE A 334 -8.16 -22.58 5.19
CA PHE A 334 -8.29 -21.11 5.17
C PHE A 334 -9.01 -20.62 6.42
N GLY A 335 -10.06 -21.32 6.86
CA GLY A 335 -10.84 -20.99 8.06
C GLY A 335 -10.02 -21.04 9.35
N ALA A 336 -8.96 -21.85 9.41
CA ALA A 336 -8.09 -21.96 10.58
C ALA A 336 -7.47 -20.62 11.04
N GLN A 337 -7.29 -19.69 10.12
CA GLN A 337 -6.76 -18.34 10.39
C GLN A 337 -7.68 -17.22 9.88
N ALA A 338 -8.96 -17.52 9.66
CA ALA A 338 -9.95 -16.51 9.33
C ALA A 338 -10.09 -15.48 10.47
N VAL A 339 -10.28 -14.23 10.10
CA VAL A 339 -10.27 -13.08 11.00
C VAL A 339 -11.68 -12.51 11.10
N PHE A 340 -12.27 -12.57 12.30
CA PHE A 340 -13.56 -11.97 12.56
C PHE A 340 -13.40 -10.51 12.97
N LEU A 341 -13.88 -9.60 12.12
CA LEU A 341 -13.82 -8.16 12.33
C LEU A 341 -14.92 -7.73 13.31
N ASP A 342 -14.57 -6.92 14.30
CA ASP A 342 -15.53 -6.38 15.26
C ASP A 342 -16.15 -5.09 14.73
N SER A 343 -17.48 -5.01 14.67
CA SER A 343 -18.24 -3.88 14.15
C SER A 343 -18.69 -2.87 15.21
N ALA A 344 -18.28 -3.02 16.47
CA ALA A 344 -18.63 -2.07 17.53
C ALA A 344 -18.19 -0.64 17.17
N ASN A 345 -19.03 0.35 17.44
CA ASN A 345 -18.76 1.76 17.20
C ASN A 345 -18.30 2.51 18.45
N SER A 346 -18.44 1.89 19.60
CA SER A 346 -18.07 2.45 20.91
C SER A 346 -17.63 1.36 21.89
N VAL A 347 -16.96 1.75 22.95
CA VAL A 347 -16.51 0.82 24.02
C VAL A 347 -17.68 0.06 24.66
N THR A 348 -18.87 0.64 24.69
CA THR A 348 -20.06 0.04 25.31
C THR A 348 -20.73 -1.05 24.44
N GLU A 349 -20.38 -1.13 23.17
CA GLU A 349 -20.90 -2.12 22.23
C GLU A 349 -19.97 -3.35 22.11
N LEU A 350 -18.77 -3.29 22.70
CA LEU A 350 -17.77 -4.35 22.62
C LEU A 350 -18.27 -5.64 23.30
N PRO A 351 -18.00 -6.82 22.71
CA PRO A 351 -18.35 -8.09 23.33
C PRO A 351 -17.61 -8.30 24.65
N ASP A 352 -18.33 -8.85 25.60
CA ASP A 352 -17.80 -9.26 26.90
C ASP A 352 -17.02 -10.60 26.81
N LEU A 353 -16.49 -11.05 27.95
CA LEU A 353 -15.73 -12.30 28.00
C LEU A 353 -16.57 -13.52 27.61
N GLU A 354 -17.85 -13.59 27.98
CA GLU A 354 -18.73 -14.72 27.65
C GLU A 354 -18.90 -14.82 26.12
N LYS A 355 -19.14 -13.71 25.47
CA LYS A 355 -19.27 -13.66 24.02
C LYS A 355 -17.96 -14.03 23.30
N LEU A 356 -16.82 -13.55 23.79
CA LEU A 356 -15.51 -13.90 23.24
C LEU A 356 -15.17 -15.39 23.42
N LEU A 357 -15.54 -15.98 24.56
CA LEU A 357 -15.43 -17.43 24.76
C LEU A 357 -16.33 -18.22 23.80
N ALA A 358 -17.53 -17.72 23.52
CA ALA A 358 -18.43 -18.32 22.54
C ALA A 358 -17.80 -18.31 21.12
N TYR A 359 -17.19 -17.21 20.69
CA TYR A 359 -16.45 -17.15 19.42
C TYR A 359 -15.36 -18.21 19.33
N HIS A 360 -14.56 -18.35 20.38
CA HIS A 360 -13.51 -19.38 20.42
C HIS A 360 -14.08 -20.80 20.34
N LYS A 361 -15.20 -21.06 21.02
CA LYS A 361 -15.91 -22.38 21.00
C LYS A 361 -16.43 -22.70 19.59
N GLU A 362 -16.82 -21.69 18.81
CA GLU A 362 -17.29 -21.83 17.43
C GLU A 362 -16.16 -22.08 16.42
N GLY A 363 -14.91 -22.02 16.86
CA GLY A 363 -13.74 -22.23 16.00
C GLY A 363 -13.06 -20.95 15.53
N ILE A 364 -13.59 -19.77 15.84
CA ILE A 364 -12.91 -18.49 15.57
C ILE A 364 -11.63 -18.43 16.39
N ARG A 365 -10.53 -18.06 15.76
CA ARG A 365 -9.21 -18.00 16.42
C ARG A 365 -8.64 -16.61 16.47
N ILE A 366 -9.06 -15.70 15.59
CA ILE A 366 -8.55 -14.34 15.48
C ILE A 366 -9.74 -13.39 15.42
N VAL A 367 -9.70 -12.36 16.27
CA VAL A 367 -10.60 -11.21 16.19
C VAL A 367 -9.83 -9.95 15.79
N ALA A 368 -10.48 -9.06 15.05
CA ALA A 368 -9.86 -7.81 14.68
C ALA A 368 -10.76 -6.62 15.07
N PRO A 369 -10.55 -6.05 16.25
CA PRO A 369 -11.22 -4.84 16.70
C PRO A 369 -10.47 -3.58 16.28
N PRO A 370 -11.16 -2.41 16.25
CA PRO A 370 -10.49 -1.11 16.11
C PRO A 370 -9.58 -0.80 17.30
N ILE A 371 -8.60 0.07 17.09
CA ILE A 371 -7.59 0.44 18.11
C ILE A 371 -8.24 0.85 19.43
N TYR A 372 -9.31 1.65 19.40
CA TYR A 372 -9.95 2.13 20.63
C TYR A 372 -10.50 1.01 21.53
N ALA A 373 -10.83 -0.14 20.94
CA ALA A 373 -11.29 -1.31 21.70
C ALA A 373 -10.16 -1.93 22.56
N LEU A 374 -8.92 -1.74 22.13
CA LEU A 374 -7.74 -2.40 22.71
C LEU A 374 -7.00 -1.53 23.73
N LEU A 375 -7.24 -0.23 23.71
CA LEU A 375 -6.54 0.75 24.56
C LEU A 375 -7.48 1.37 25.60
N ASP A 376 -6.91 1.67 26.75
CA ASP A 376 -7.53 2.39 27.86
C ASP A 376 -6.51 3.37 28.47
N THR A 377 -6.95 4.24 29.37
CA THR A 377 -6.09 5.14 30.14
C THR A 377 -6.15 4.84 31.61
N ARG A 378 -5.00 4.73 32.26
CA ARG A 378 -4.88 4.64 33.72
C ARG A 378 -3.78 5.58 34.19
N ASP A 379 -4.12 6.48 35.12
CA ASP A 379 -3.19 7.48 35.65
C ASP A 379 -2.52 8.32 34.55
N GLY A 380 -3.30 8.66 33.50
CA GLY A 380 -2.83 9.43 32.34
C GLY A 380 -1.93 8.68 31.37
N LYS A 381 -1.76 7.35 31.55
CA LYS A 381 -0.95 6.50 30.67
C LYS A 381 -1.83 5.56 29.86
N LEU A 382 -1.40 5.27 28.65
CA LEU A 382 -2.01 4.21 27.81
C LEU A 382 -1.73 2.86 28.43
N VAL A 383 -2.76 1.99 28.45
CA VAL A 383 -2.69 0.62 28.94
C VAL A 383 -3.60 -0.28 28.09
N ALA A 384 -3.41 -1.60 28.15
CA ALA A 384 -4.35 -2.56 27.54
C ALA A 384 -5.75 -2.43 28.17
N SER A 385 -6.79 -2.46 27.32
CA SER A 385 -8.19 -2.37 27.75
C SER A 385 -8.71 -3.66 28.41
N ALA A 386 -9.90 -3.58 28.99
CA ALA A 386 -10.61 -4.76 29.50
C ALA A 386 -10.95 -5.74 28.36
N TYR A 387 -11.38 -5.24 27.20
CA TYR A 387 -11.65 -6.06 26.01
C TYR A 387 -10.40 -6.85 25.58
N ALA A 388 -9.24 -6.18 25.48
CA ALA A 388 -7.98 -6.82 25.09
C ALA A 388 -7.64 -7.99 26.03
N ARG A 389 -7.72 -7.77 27.34
CA ARG A 389 -7.49 -8.83 28.35
C ARG A 389 -8.49 -9.97 28.24
N ASN A 390 -9.76 -9.67 27.95
CA ASN A 390 -10.82 -10.68 27.80
C ASN A 390 -10.60 -11.51 26.53
N ALA A 391 -10.20 -10.89 25.40
CA ALA A 391 -9.90 -11.62 24.17
C ALA A 391 -8.72 -12.58 24.34
N THR A 392 -7.64 -12.14 24.99
CA THR A 392 -6.50 -13.00 25.33
C THR A 392 -6.93 -14.13 26.27
N LYS A 393 -7.75 -13.85 27.30
CA LYS A 393 -8.28 -14.87 28.25
C LYS A 393 -9.18 -15.88 27.54
N ALA A 394 -9.90 -15.46 26.50
CA ALA A 394 -10.71 -16.35 25.67
C ALA A 394 -9.88 -17.21 24.70
N GLY A 395 -8.56 -17.02 24.63
CA GLY A 395 -7.66 -17.74 23.72
C GLY A 395 -7.72 -17.22 22.27
N LEU A 396 -8.15 -15.98 22.06
CA LEU A 396 -8.23 -15.36 20.74
C LEU A 396 -6.95 -14.55 20.44
N GLY A 397 -6.40 -14.74 19.23
CA GLY A 397 -5.42 -13.81 18.67
C GLY A 397 -6.09 -12.49 18.28
N ILE A 398 -5.33 -11.41 18.27
CA ILE A 398 -5.85 -10.07 18.00
C ILE A 398 -5.06 -9.44 16.85
N ILE A 399 -5.75 -8.94 15.83
CA ILE A 399 -5.21 -8.04 14.81
C ILE A 399 -5.91 -6.68 14.97
N ALA A 400 -5.15 -5.58 15.06
CA ALA A 400 -5.72 -4.25 15.29
C ALA A 400 -5.90 -3.46 13.98
N TRP A 401 -6.90 -2.58 13.88
CA TRP A 401 -7.09 -1.63 12.78
C TRP A 401 -7.55 -0.27 13.29
N SER A 402 -7.15 0.88 12.68
CA SER A 402 -5.96 1.04 11.87
C SER A 402 -5.27 2.35 12.22
N LEU A 403 -3.93 2.35 12.12
CA LEU A 403 -3.14 3.57 12.33
C LEU A 403 -3.34 4.55 11.16
N GLU A 404 -3.20 5.85 11.45
CA GLU A 404 -3.15 6.96 10.51
C GLU A 404 -4.45 7.22 9.71
N ARG A 405 -5.56 6.57 10.08
CA ARG A 405 -6.83 6.68 9.34
C ARG A 405 -7.71 7.84 9.78
N SER A 406 -7.70 8.24 11.04
CA SER A 406 -8.66 9.23 11.57
C SER A 406 -8.11 10.65 11.71
N GLY A 407 -7.04 10.99 11.02
CA GLY A 407 -6.48 12.33 10.99
C GLY A 407 -5.34 12.56 11.97
N LEU A 408 -4.94 13.83 12.07
CA LEU A 408 -3.80 14.25 12.89
C LEU A 408 -4.10 14.09 14.38
N VAL A 409 -3.14 13.52 15.10
CA VAL A 409 -3.22 13.38 16.58
C VAL A 409 -3.13 14.73 17.25
N ALA A 410 -2.18 15.58 16.83
CA ALA A 410 -1.93 16.89 17.45
C ALA A 410 -3.15 17.82 17.44
N THR A 411 -3.98 17.78 16.41
CA THR A 411 -5.16 18.66 16.27
C THR A 411 -6.49 17.94 16.48
N GLY A 412 -6.59 16.68 16.07
CA GLY A 412 -7.82 15.88 16.14
C GLY A 412 -7.79 14.77 17.19
N ARG A 413 -6.70 14.66 17.98
CA ARG A 413 -6.48 13.63 18.99
C ARG A 413 -6.68 12.20 18.47
N GLY A 414 -6.40 12.00 17.17
CA GLY A 414 -6.53 10.72 16.48
C GLY A 414 -7.97 10.28 16.17
N GLY A 415 -8.98 11.13 16.42
CA GLY A 415 -10.36 10.93 16.02
C GLY A 415 -10.98 9.63 16.55
N TRP A 416 -11.80 8.97 15.73
CA TRP A 416 -12.58 7.79 16.11
C TRP A 416 -11.72 6.60 16.57
N TYR A 417 -10.57 6.37 15.93
CA TYR A 417 -9.70 5.23 16.28
C TYR A 417 -9.06 5.32 17.65
N TYR A 418 -8.99 6.53 18.24
CA TYR A 418 -8.43 6.75 19.59
C TYR A 418 -9.47 7.28 20.58
N GLN A 419 -10.78 7.10 20.28
CA GLN A 419 -11.86 7.68 21.11
C GLN A 419 -11.81 7.29 22.59
N SER A 420 -11.32 6.09 22.93
CA SER A 420 -11.17 5.63 24.32
C SER A 420 -10.00 6.29 25.06
N VAL A 421 -9.02 6.82 24.31
CA VAL A 421 -7.74 7.32 24.86
C VAL A 421 -7.36 8.69 24.33
N ASN A 422 -8.29 9.42 23.69
CA ASN A 422 -8.02 10.69 23.04
C ASN A 422 -7.44 11.75 24.00
N SER A 423 -7.72 11.67 25.30
CA SER A 423 -7.15 12.56 26.32
C SER A 423 -5.64 12.37 26.50
N ALA A 424 -5.12 11.17 26.20
CA ALA A 424 -3.70 10.83 26.27
C ALA A 424 -2.97 10.99 24.92
N MET A 425 -3.70 11.22 23.82
CA MET A 425 -3.15 11.40 22.47
C MET A 425 -3.01 12.90 22.18
N GLN A 426 -1.81 13.46 22.32
CA GLN A 426 -1.60 14.90 22.26
C GLN A 426 -0.68 15.36 21.12
N ARG A 427 0.18 14.47 20.62
CA ARG A 427 1.17 14.75 19.59
C ARG A 427 1.29 13.57 18.62
N GLU A 428 1.80 13.80 17.42
CA GLU A 428 1.95 12.74 16.40
C GLU A 428 2.77 11.56 16.90
N GLY A 429 3.80 11.79 17.72
CA GLY A 429 4.64 10.77 18.32
C GLY A 429 3.91 9.81 19.27
N ASP A 430 2.75 10.18 19.81
CA ASP A 430 1.96 9.31 20.68
C ASP A 430 1.39 8.09 19.90
N THR A 431 1.39 8.14 18.55
CA THR A 431 1.14 6.99 17.69
C THR A 431 2.11 5.84 17.96
N MET A 432 3.41 6.15 18.18
CA MET A 432 4.41 5.14 18.54
C MET A 432 4.21 4.59 19.96
N LEU A 433 3.72 5.42 20.88
CA LEU A 433 3.37 4.97 22.23
C LEU A 433 2.16 4.03 22.21
N ALA A 434 1.10 4.38 21.46
CA ALA A 434 -0.05 3.50 21.28
C ALA A 434 0.35 2.15 20.65
N LEU A 435 1.21 2.18 19.63
CA LEU A 435 1.74 0.98 18.99
C LEU A 435 2.54 0.11 19.96
N ASP A 436 3.33 0.71 20.86
CA ASP A 436 4.10 -0.01 21.88
C ASP A 436 3.18 -0.73 22.89
N VAL A 437 2.13 -0.09 23.35
CA VAL A 437 1.13 -0.72 24.24
C VAL A 437 0.39 -1.86 23.52
N LEU A 438 -0.03 -1.64 22.28
CA LEU A 438 -0.68 -2.67 21.46
C LEU A 438 0.23 -3.89 21.25
N ALA A 439 1.50 -3.67 20.95
CA ALA A 439 2.45 -4.74 20.70
C ALA A 439 2.85 -5.50 21.97
N LYS A 440 3.08 -4.82 23.09
CA LYS A 440 3.67 -5.42 24.31
C LYS A 440 2.65 -5.81 25.38
N GLU A 441 1.64 -4.97 25.62
CA GLU A 441 0.67 -5.22 26.67
C GLU A 441 -0.54 -5.98 26.17
N VAL A 442 -1.03 -5.63 24.96
CA VAL A 442 -2.13 -6.34 24.31
C VAL A 442 -1.63 -7.64 23.65
N GLY A 443 -0.42 -7.60 23.05
CA GLY A 443 0.16 -8.75 22.38
C GLY A 443 -0.48 -9.04 21.02
N ILE A 444 -0.77 -7.98 20.24
CA ILE A 444 -1.39 -8.14 18.92
C ILE A 444 -0.48 -8.92 17.95
N LEU A 445 -1.10 -9.68 17.04
CA LEU A 445 -0.41 -10.42 15.97
C LEU A 445 0.07 -9.53 14.84
N GLY A 446 -0.60 -8.40 14.64
CA GLY A 446 -0.29 -7.42 13.60
C GLY A 446 -1.26 -6.25 13.66
N ILE A 447 -0.96 -5.21 12.89
CA ILE A 447 -1.79 -4.00 12.84
C ILE A 447 -1.87 -3.43 11.45
N PHE A 448 -3.08 -3.07 11.04
CA PHE A 448 -3.34 -2.31 9.82
C PHE A 448 -2.86 -0.86 9.95
N SER A 449 -2.25 -0.35 8.90
CA SER A 449 -1.78 1.03 8.83
C SER A 449 -2.00 1.60 7.43
N ASP A 450 -2.46 2.85 7.36
CA ASP A 450 -2.54 3.63 6.11
C ASP A 450 -1.15 4.06 5.62
N TRP A 451 -0.11 3.88 6.46
CA TRP A 451 1.29 4.13 6.13
C TRP A 451 2.21 3.07 6.75
N PRO A 452 2.30 1.88 6.17
CA PRO A 452 2.99 0.71 6.75
C PRO A 452 4.40 0.97 7.26
N ALA A 453 5.12 1.98 6.71
CA ALA A 453 6.45 2.35 7.17
C ALA A 453 6.51 2.63 8.69
N THR A 454 5.46 3.21 9.28
CA THR A 454 5.35 3.47 10.73
C THR A 454 5.47 2.17 11.52
N VAL A 455 4.65 1.19 11.15
CA VAL A 455 4.60 -0.13 11.82
C VAL A 455 5.88 -0.92 11.54
N THR A 456 6.35 -0.91 10.29
CA THR A 456 7.58 -1.61 9.89
C THR A 456 8.80 -1.10 10.66
N TYR A 457 8.94 0.21 10.84
CA TYR A 457 10.00 0.80 11.64
C TYR A 457 9.98 0.29 13.07
N TYR A 458 8.82 0.41 13.72
CA TYR A 458 8.62 -0.05 15.09
C TYR A 458 8.91 -1.55 15.22
N ALA A 459 8.32 -2.38 14.37
CA ALA A 459 8.46 -3.82 14.41
C ALA A 459 9.92 -4.27 14.26
N ASN A 460 10.67 -3.69 13.30
CA ASN A 460 12.09 -4.01 13.14
C ASN A 460 12.92 -3.60 14.37
N CYS A 461 12.62 -2.44 14.96
CA CYS A 461 13.30 -1.97 16.17
C CYS A 461 13.06 -2.88 17.39
N MET A 462 11.85 -3.46 17.48
CA MET A 462 11.44 -4.33 18.59
C MET A 462 11.63 -5.82 18.29
N GLY A 463 12.13 -6.20 17.09
CA GLY A 463 12.36 -7.59 16.70
C GLY A 463 11.07 -8.37 16.43
N LEU A 464 9.98 -7.71 16.08
CA LEU A 464 8.70 -8.33 15.68
C LEU A 464 8.76 -8.77 14.21
N LYS A 465 8.25 -9.97 13.91
CA LYS A 465 8.31 -10.59 12.57
C LYS A 465 6.96 -10.64 11.89
#